data_4630409a5a88c5d293229face1761ed2
#
_entry.id   4630409a5a88c5d293229face1761ed2
#
_cell.length_a   1.000
_cell.length_b   1.000
_cell.length_c   1.000
_cell.angle_alpha   90.00
_cell.angle_beta   90.00
_cell.angle_gamma   90.00
#
_symmetry.space_group_name_H-M   'P 1'
#
loop_
_entity.id
_entity.type
_entity.pdbx_description
1 polymer ?
#
loop_
_entity_poly.entity_id
_entity_poly.type
_entity_poly.pdbx_seq_one_letter_code
_entity_poly.pdbx_strand_id
1 'polypeptide(L)'
;LKFRPCIDLHDGKVKQIVGETLNAEIIENFVSKQDSTYYAELFKTDALTGGHVIMLGGGNEAAAVSALQQYPGGLQIGGGITAENASFYLEKGASHIIVTSYIFKDGQLNTDHLAKIVSEVGKERLVIDLSCKEKDGKWFVVTNQWKQFSNFEVNQENMAYLEQYSDEFLVHAVDVEGKQRGIQQSLVSSLAEWVHIPTTYAGGARSIADMDQFRELSGGKLDITIGSALDIFGGNLPYDEVVAYSKRQ
;
A
#
# COMPACT_ATOMS: atom_id res chain seq x y z
N LEU A 1 -0.49 9.49 13.76
CA LEU A 1 -0.27 9.31 12.31
C LEU A 1 1.17 8.95 12.05
N LYS A 2 1.42 7.81 11.43
CA LYS A 2 2.74 7.40 11.00
C LYS A 2 2.86 7.57 9.49
N PHE A 3 4.02 8.04 9.05
CA PHE A 3 4.42 7.92 7.64
C PHE A 3 4.94 6.51 7.41
N ARG A 4 4.32 5.80 6.48
CA ARG A 4 4.73 4.47 6.06
C ARG A 4 5.29 4.51 4.64
N PRO A 5 6.60 4.33 4.47
CA PRO A 5 7.25 4.50 3.17
C PRO A 5 6.92 3.36 2.21
N CYS A 6 7.14 3.58 0.93
CA CYS A 6 6.93 2.58 -0.12
C CYS A 6 8.17 2.37 -0.98
N ILE A 7 8.31 1.14 -1.47
CA ILE A 7 9.26 0.74 -2.50
C ILE A 7 8.46 0.00 -3.57
N ASP A 8 8.20 0.65 -4.69
CA ASP A 8 7.50 0.03 -5.80
C ASP A 8 8.50 -0.52 -6.81
N LEU A 9 8.37 -1.79 -7.14
CA LEU A 9 9.27 -2.50 -8.03
C LEU A 9 8.57 -2.84 -9.35
N HIS A 10 9.20 -2.48 -10.45
CA HIS A 10 8.80 -2.87 -11.80
C HIS A 10 10.06 -3.14 -12.62
N ASP A 11 10.09 -4.31 -13.30
CA ASP A 11 11.27 -4.79 -14.04
C ASP A 11 12.55 -4.81 -13.20
N GLY A 12 12.44 -5.17 -11.93
CA GLY A 12 13.56 -5.25 -10.98
C GLY A 12 14.11 -3.91 -10.49
N LYS A 13 13.49 -2.79 -10.84
CA LYS A 13 13.91 -1.44 -10.47
C LYS A 13 12.88 -0.75 -9.59
N VAL A 14 13.35 0.17 -8.73
CA VAL A 14 12.48 1.05 -7.95
C VAL A 14 11.93 2.13 -8.87
N LYS A 15 10.62 2.20 -8.95
CA LYS A 15 9.88 3.10 -9.84
C LYS A 15 8.69 3.73 -9.11
N GLN A 16 8.12 4.77 -9.71
CA GLN A 16 6.80 5.29 -9.36
C GLN A 16 5.89 5.22 -10.58
N ILE A 17 4.65 4.84 -10.36
CA ILE A 17 3.64 4.68 -11.41
C ILE A 17 2.46 5.62 -11.22
N VAL A 18 1.72 5.89 -12.30
CA VAL A 18 0.46 6.64 -12.26
C VAL A 18 -0.71 5.67 -12.17
N GLY A 19 -1.65 5.93 -11.25
CA GLY A 19 -2.97 5.31 -11.26
C GLY A 19 -3.76 5.69 -12.52
N GLU A 20 -4.75 4.91 -12.94
CA GLU A 20 -5.53 5.08 -14.17
C GLU A 20 -4.78 4.83 -15.48
N THR A 21 -4.12 3.72 -15.61
CA THR A 21 -3.76 3.23 -16.93
C THR A 21 -4.93 2.40 -17.49
N LEU A 22 -5.79 3.07 -18.25
CA LEU A 22 -6.88 2.40 -18.97
C LEU A 22 -6.37 1.52 -20.13
N ASN A 23 -5.11 1.63 -20.49
CA ASN A 23 -4.44 0.89 -21.57
C ASN A 23 -3.38 -0.05 -20.99
N ALA A 24 -2.95 -1.00 -21.81
CA ALA A 24 -2.10 -2.13 -21.43
C ALA A 24 -0.72 -1.78 -20.85
N GLU A 25 -0.31 -0.52 -20.87
CA GLU A 25 1.02 -0.09 -20.43
C GLU A 25 0.95 0.63 -19.07
N ILE A 26 1.85 0.25 -18.15
CA ILE A 26 2.09 0.98 -16.90
C ILE A 26 2.80 2.29 -17.26
N ILE A 27 2.22 3.42 -16.84
CA ILE A 27 2.87 4.72 -16.99
C ILE A 27 3.79 4.95 -15.81
N GLU A 28 5.07 5.06 -16.07
CA GLU A 28 6.11 5.33 -15.08
C GLU A 28 6.34 6.84 -14.93
N ASN A 29 6.18 7.36 -13.71
CA ASN A 29 6.53 8.75 -13.39
C ASN A 29 8.03 8.92 -13.11
N PHE A 30 8.66 7.87 -12.61
CA PHE A 30 10.03 7.93 -12.10
C PHE A 30 10.67 6.54 -12.17
N VAL A 31 11.94 6.51 -12.55
CA VAL A 31 12.80 5.32 -12.48
C VAL A 31 14.05 5.70 -11.68
N SER A 32 14.25 5.03 -10.54
CA SER A 32 15.37 5.30 -9.66
C SER A 32 16.71 4.82 -10.25
N LYS A 33 17.76 5.58 -9.98
CA LYS A 33 19.15 5.15 -10.17
C LYS A 33 19.67 4.29 -9.00
N GLN A 34 18.99 4.37 -7.85
CA GLN A 34 19.29 3.57 -6.67
C GLN A 34 18.48 2.28 -6.68
N ASP A 35 19.02 1.22 -6.10
CA ASP A 35 18.34 -0.05 -5.96
C ASP A 35 17.41 -0.10 -4.73
N SER A 36 16.70 -1.19 -4.58
CA SER A 36 15.76 -1.39 -3.47
C SER A 36 16.46 -1.42 -2.10
N THR A 37 17.69 -1.88 -2.04
CA THR A 37 18.50 -1.94 -0.82
C THR A 37 18.80 -0.55 -0.28
N TYR A 38 19.08 0.40 -1.16
CA TYR A 38 19.30 1.80 -0.78
C TYR A 38 18.10 2.37 -0.02
N TYR A 39 16.89 2.20 -0.55
CA TYR A 39 15.68 2.70 0.09
C TYR A 39 15.36 1.96 1.39
N ALA A 40 15.54 0.65 1.42
CA ALA A 40 15.36 -0.13 2.66
C ALA A 40 16.31 0.34 3.77
N GLU A 41 17.58 0.60 3.44
CA GLU A 41 18.56 1.15 4.39
C GLU A 41 18.19 2.56 4.86
N LEU A 42 17.72 3.42 3.96
CA LEU A 42 17.24 4.77 4.30
C LEU A 42 16.10 4.69 5.32
N PHE A 43 15.09 3.85 5.06
CA PHE A 43 13.94 3.70 5.94
C PHE A 43 14.30 3.06 7.28
N LYS A 44 15.26 2.13 7.30
CA LYS A 44 15.80 1.54 8.52
C LYS A 44 16.55 2.58 9.36
N THR A 45 17.40 3.38 8.75
CA THR A 45 18.15 4.45 9.42
C THR A 45 17.21 5.47 10.08
N ASP A 46 16.11 5.81 9.41
CA ASP A 46 15.09 6.72 9.94
C ASP A 46 14.09 6.03 10.88
N ALA A 47 14.28 4.76 11.18
CA ALA A 47 13.42 3.96 12.04
C ALA A 47 11.93 3.93 11.62
N LEU A 48 11.68 3.96 10.31
CA LEU A 48 10.33 3.87 9.73
C LEU A 48 9.94 2.41 9.59
N THR A 49 8.92 1.99 10.31
CA THR A 49 8.38 0.62 10.26
C THR A 49 7.03 0.58 9.58
N GLY A 50 6.65 -0.59 9.07
CA GLY A 50 5.34 -0.80 8.44
C GLY A 50 5.21 -0.21 7.03
N GLY A 51 6.32 0.21 6.42
CA GLY A 51 6.38 0.51 5.00
C GLY A 51 6.22 -0.76 4.17
N HIS A 52 6.02 -0.61 2.87
CA HIS A 52 5.77 -1.75 2.01
C HIS A 52 6.66 -1.79 0.76
N VAL A 53 6.94 -3.00 0.33
CA VAL A 53 7.52 -3.31 -0.99
C VAL A 53 6.42 -3.91 -1.84
N ILE A 54 6.15 -3.33 -3.00
CA ILE A 54 5.15 -3.84 -3.95
C ILE A 54 5.84 -4.26 -5.23
N MET A 55 5.64 -5.52 -5.61
CA MET A 55 6.14 -6.10 -6.86
C MET A 55 5.09 -5.93 -7.97
N LEU A 56 5.37 -5.09 -8.95
CA LEU A 56 4.50 -4.85 -10.09
C LEU A 56 4.95 -5.73 -11.26
N GLY A 57 4.19 -6.78 -11.53
CA GLY A 57 4.54 -7.76 -12.55
C GLY A 57 5.66 -8.71 -12.13
N GLY A 58 6.16 -9.50 -13.08
CA GLY A 58 7.25 -10.44 -12.86
C GLY A 58 8.64 -9.80 -12.81
N GLY A 59 9.65 -10.57 -12.42
CA GLY A 59 11.05 -10.14 -12.45
C GLY A 59 11.50 -9.29 -11.26
N ASN A 60 10.71 -9.21 -10.18
CA ASN A 60 10.99 -8.35 -9.02
C ASN A 60 11.46 -9.11 -7.78
N GLU A 61 11.47 -10.43 -7.80
CA GLU A 61 11.74 -11.24 -6.60
C GLU A 61 13.10 -10.92 -5.98
N ALA A 62 14.17 -10.89 -6.77
CA ALA A 62 15.52 -10.61 -6.26
C ALA A 62 15.63 -9.22 -5.60
N ALA A 63 15.05 -8.18 -6.21
CA ALA A 63 15.04 -6.83 -5.66
C ALA A 63 14.19 -6.75 -4.37
N ALA A 64 13.06 -7.43 -4.33
CA ALA A 64 12.20 -7.50 -3.16
C ALA A 64 12.91 -8.20 -1.99
N VAL A 65 13.53 -9.35 -2.24
CA VAL A 65 14.30 -10.10 -1.23
C VAL A 65 15.44 -9.26 -0.68
N SER A 66 16.18 -8.56 -1.55
CA SER A 66 17.27 -7.68 -1.12
C SER A 66 16.78 -6.57 -0.16
N ALA A 67 15.66 -5.94 -0.45
CA ALA A 67 15.07 -4.93 0.43
C ALA A 67 14.64 -5.51 1.78
N LEU A 68 13.96 -6.66 1.78
CA LEU A 68 13.50 -7.32 2.99
C LEU A 68 14.68 -7.76 3.89
N GLN A 69 15.75 -8.28 3.30
CA GLN A 69 16.95 -8.69 4.03
C GLN A 69 17.77 -7.50 4.55
N GLN A 70 17.70 -6.34 3.88
CA GLN A 70 18.35 -5.12 4.34
C GLN A 70 17.67 -4.53 5.57
N TYR A 71 16.34 -4.67 5.67
CA TYR A 71 15.54 -4.18 6.80
C TYR A 71 14.62 -5.28 7.36
N PRO A 72 15.18 -6.33 8.00
CA PRO A 72 14.36 -7.44 8.52
C PRO A 72 13.30 -6.98 9.50
N GLY A 73 12.06 -7.40 9.27
CA GLY A 73 10.92 -7.06 10.11
C GLY A 73 10.41 -5.63 9.99
N GLY A 74 11.04 -4.78 9.16
CA GLY A 74 10.65 -3.38 8.99
C GLY A 74 9.69 -3.11 7.84
N LEU A 75 9.58 -4.03 6.89
CA LEU A 75 8.83 -3.85 5.65
C LEU A 75 7.82 -4.98 5.44
N GLN A 76 6.67 -4.60 4.88
CA GLN A 76 5.65 -5.51 4.37
C GLN A 76 5.92 -5.81 2.89
N ILE A 77 5.39 -6.90 2.36
CA ILE A 77 5.57 -7.30 0.95
C ILE A 77 4.25 -7.59 0.28
N GLY A 78 4.05 -7.06 -0.90
CA GLY A 78 2.87 -7.26 -1.74
C GLY A 78 3.20 -7.36 -3.22
N GLY A 79 2.17 -7.60 -4.02
CA GLY A 79 2.30 -7.79 -5.46
C GLY A 79 2.51 -9.24 -5.83
N GLY A 80 1.45 -9.91 -6.28
CA GLY A 80 1.50 -11.31 -6.68
C GLY A 80 1.65 -12.30 -5.52
N ILE A 81 1.32 -11.91 -4.30
CA ILE A 81 1.38 -12.79 -3.13
C ILE A 81 0.20 -13.77 -3.14
N THR A 82 0.53 -15.03 -2.93
CA THR A 82 -0.41 -16.17 -2.83
C THR A 82 -0.09 -17.00 -1.60
N ALA A 83 -0.96 -17.96 -1.26
CA ALA A 83 -0.66 -18.89 -0.17
C ALA A 83 0.61 -19.73 -0.43
N GLU A 84 0.94 -19.96 -1.69
CA GLU A 84 2.09 -20.78 -2.10
C GLU A 84 3.44 -20.06 -1.93
N ASN A 85 3.48 -18.71 -2.07
CA ASN A 85 4.74 -17.95 -1.98
C ASN A 85 4.87 -17.10 -0.71
N ALA A 86 3.81 -16.95 0.07
CA ALA A 86 3.80 -16.06 1.24
C ALA A 86 4.88 -16.39 2.27
N SER A 87 5.01 -17.67 2.65
CA SER A 87 6.00 -18.11 3.63
C SER A 87 7.43 -17.82 3.19
N PHE A 88 7.72 -17.95 1.90
CA PHE A 88 9.04 -17.59 1.35
C PHE A 88 9.43 -16.15 1.69
N TYR A 89 8.54 -15.19 1.47
CA TYR A 89 8.84 -13.79 1.75
C TYR A 89 8.90 -13.47 3.25
N LEU A 90 8.10 -14.14 4.07
CA LEU A 90 8.22 -14.03 5.53
C LEU A 90 9.57 -14.51 6.02
N GLU A 91 10.08 -15.61 5.49
CA GLU A 91 11.42 -16.14 5.80
C GLU A 91 12.54 -15.20 5.33
N LYS A 92 12.30 -14.40 4.28
CA LYS A 92 13.25 -13.39 3.79
C LYS A 92 13.24 -12.09 4.58
N GLY A 93 12.38 -11.95 5.57
CA GLY A 93 12.40 -10.84 6.50
C GLY A 93 11.18 -9.90 6.41
N ALA A 94 10.15 -10.20 5.62
CA ALA A 94 8.92 -9.43 5.63
C ALA A 94 8.26 -9.49 7.01
N SER A 95 7.77 -8.35 7.50
CA SER A 95 6.96 -8.30 8.72
C SER A 95 5.56 -8.88 8.49
N HIS A 96 4.97 -8.54 7.37
CA HIS A 96 3.64 -8.97 6.92
C HIS A 96 3.66 -9.25 5.41
N ILE A 97 2.71 -10.04 4.96
CA ILE A 97 2.39 -10.16 3.54
C ILE A 97 1.12 -9.38 3.23
N ILE A 98 1.08 -8.78 2.04
CA ILE A 98 -0.06 -8.01 1.56
C ILE A 98 -0.70 -8.76 0.40
N VAL A 99 -2.00 -9.03 0.51
CA VAL A 99 -2.78 -9.66 -0.55
C VAL A 99 -3.76 -8.67 -1.17
N THR A 100 -3.93 -8.76 -2.48
CA THR A 100 -4.89 -7.99 -3.27
C THR A 100 -5.70 -8.93 -4.14
N SER A 101 -5.28 -9.13 -5.39
CA SER A 101 -6.00 -9.94 -6.38
C SER A 101 -6.16 -11.41 -5.99
N TYR A 102 -5.30 -11.94 -5.12
CA TYR A 102 -5.38 -13.33 -4.68
C TYR A 102 -6.71 -13.68 -4.00
N ILE A 103 -7.26 -12.74 -3.22
CA ILE A 103 -8.53 -12.94 -2.52
C ILE A 103 -9.75 -12.45 -3.30
N PHE A 104 -9.55 -11.99 -4.54
CA PHE A 104 -10.64 -11.61 -5.43
C PHE A 104 -10.58 -12.43 -6.72
N LYS A 105 -11.68 -13.04 -7.08
CA LYS A 105 -11.81 -13.84 -8.31
C LYS A 105 -13.09 -13.43 -9.03
N ASP A 106 -12.98 -13.21 -10.33
CA ASP A 106 -14.11 -12.85 -11.19
C ASP A 106 -14.92 -11.66 -10.62
N GLY A 107 -14.22 -10.67 -10.06
CA GLY A 107 -14.83 -9.47 -9.48
C GLY A 107 -15.51 -9.70 -8.13
N GLN A 108 -15.26 -10.81 -7.45
CA GLN A 108 -15.86 -11.16 -6.16
C GLN A 108 -14.81 -11.56 -5.12
N LEU A 109 -15.13 -11.37 -3.84
CA LEU A 109 -14.31 -11.89 -2.75
C LEU A 109 -14.29 -13.42 -2.80
N ASN A 110 -13.10 -14.00 -2.88
CA ASN A 110 -12.89 -15.44 -2.82
C ASN A 110 -12.62 -15.86 -1.37
N THR A 111 -13.65 -16.33 -0.68
CA THR A 111 -13.55 -16.69 0.74
C THR A 111 -12.68 -17.94 0.97
N ASP A 112 -12.57 -18.83 0.01
CA ASP A 112 -11.66 -20.00 0.10
C ASP A 112 -10.21 -19.56 0.07
N HIS A 113 -9.84 -18.64 -0.82
CA HIS A 113 -8.51 -18.07 -0.87
C HIS A 113 -8.19 -17.24 0.38
N LEU A 114 -9.14 -16.48 0.89
CA LEU A 114 -8.98 -15.75 2.15
C LEU A 114 -8.69 -16.70 3.32
N ALA A 115 -9.47 -17.77 3.45
CA ALA A 115 -9.23 -18.79 4.47
C ALA A 115 -7.87 -19.48 4.30
N LYS A 116 -7.50 -19.79 3.07
CA LYS A 116 -6.21 -20.43 2.75
C LYS A 116 -5.01 -19.57 3.13
N ILE A 117 -5.02 -18.28 2.79
CA ILE A 117 -3.90 -17.38 3.14
C ILE A 117 -3.83 -17.16 4.66
N VAL A 118 -4.95 -17.01 5.34
CA VAL A 118 -4.98 -16.88 6.81
C VAL A 118 -4.45 -18.15 7.48
N SER A 119 -4.81 -19.33 6.97
CA SER A 119 -4.28 -20.60 7.46
C SER A 119 -2.77 -20.73 7.26
N GLU A 120 -2.25 -20.20 6.15
CA GLU A 120 -0.81 -20.28 5.83
C GLU A 120 0.04 -19.35 6.68
N VAL A 121 -0.36 -18.09 6.87
CA VAL A 121 0.49 -17.08 7.52
C VAL A 121 0.01 -16.61 8.89
N GLY A 122 -1.24 -16.88 9.22
CA GLY A 122 -1.89 -16.32 10.41
C GLY A 122 -2.42 -14.91 10.18
N LYS A 123 -3.46 -14.57 10.93
CA LYS A 123 -4.08 -13.23 10.90
C LYS A 123 -3.08 -12.11 11.18
N GLU A 124 -2.17 -12.34 12.12
CA GLU A 124 -1.20 -11.36 12.63
C GLU A 124 -0.11 -10.97 11.62
N ARG A 125 -0.02 -11.71 10.52
CA ARG A 125 0.96 -11.49 9.45
C ARG A 125 0.31 -11.11 8.12
N LEU A 126 -1.00 -10.88 8.12
CA LEU A 126 -1.78 -10.57 6.92
C LEU A 126 -2.20 -9.11 6.88
N VAL A 127 -1.87 -8.43 5.79
CA VAL A 127 -2.41 -7.14 5.39
C VAL A 127 -3.28 -7.34 4.15
N ILE A 128 -4.47 -6.76 4.16
CA ILE A 128 -5.34 -6.76 2.98
C ILE A 128 -5.25 -5.39 2.31
N ASP A 129 -4.85 -5.38 1.05
CA ASP A 129 -4.88 -4.19 0.20
C ASP A 129 -6.25 -4.06 -0.47
N LEU A 130 -6.87 -2.92 -0.25
CA LEU A 130 -8.14 -2.53 -0.84
C LEU A 130 -7.91 -1.34 -1.78
N SER A 131 -7.23 -1.60 -2.91
CA SER A 131 -7.13 -0.63 -3.99
C SER A 131 -8.52 -0.36 -4.52
N CYS A 132 -9.00 0.89 -4.44
CA CYS A 132 -10.39 1.20 -4.75
C CYS A 132 -10.56 2.43 -5.63
N LYS A 133 -11.67 2.43 -6.36
CA LYS A 133 -12.16 3.54 -7.18
C LYS A 133 -13.60 3.88 -6.83
N GLU A 134 -13.94 5.15 -7.00
CA GLU A 134 -15.30 5.62 -6.84
C GLU A 134 -16.15 5.26 -8.07
N LYS A 135 -17.36 4.80 -7.79
CA LYS A 135 -18.40 4.55 -8.79
C LYS A 135 -19.77 4.81 -8.16
N ASP A 136 -20.55 5.70 -8.76
CA ASP A 136 -21.90 6.04 -8.30
C ASP A 136 -21.96 6.44 -6.81
N GLY A 137 -20.97 7.22 -6.35
CA GLY A 137 -20.87 7.71 -4.97
C GLY A 137 -20.41 6.68 -3.95
N LYS A 138 -19.95 5.51 -4.40
CA LYS A 138 -19.46 4.42 -3.56
C LYS A 138 -18.06 4.01 -3.97
N TRP A 139 -17.32 3.40 -3.05
CA TRP A 139 -15.98 2.90 -3.29
C TRP A 139 -16.01 1.40 -3.50
N PHE A 140 -15.40 0.93 -4.59
CA PHE A 140 -15.30 -0.49 -4.91
C PHE A 140 -13.85 -0.91 -5.08
N VAL A 141 -13.52 -2.09 -4.59
CA VAL A 141 -12.21 -2.70 -4.85
C VAL A 141 -12.04 -2.92 -6.35
N VAL A 142 -10.86 -2.57 -6.85
CA VAL A 142 -10.45 -2.82 -8.23
C VAL A 142 -9.28 -3.78 -8.26
N THR A 143 -9.28 -4.64 -9.25
CA THR A 143 -8.31 -5.71 -9.45
C THR A 143 -7.69 -5.66 -10.84
N ASN A 144 -6.85 -6.63 -11.18
CA ASN A 144 -6.21 -6.73 -12.49
C ASN A 144 -5.51 -5.42 -12.90
N GLN A 145 -4.56 -4.98 -12.06
CA GLN A 145 -3.83 -3.72 -12.28
C GLN A 145 -4.77 -2.50 -12.37
N TRP A 146 -5.80 -2.48 -11.50
CA TRP A 146 -6.81 -1.41 -11.39
C TRP A 146 -7.75 -1.25 -12.58
N LYS A 147 -7.79 -2.24 -13.48
CA LYS A 147 -8.59 -2.20 -14.71
C LYS A 147 -10.01 -2.75 -14.54
N GLN A 148 -10.23 -3.54 -13.52
CA GLN A 148 -11.48 -4.26 -13.32
C GLN A 148 -12.13 -3.91 -11.97
N PHE A 149 -13.35 -3.40 -12.00
CA PHE A 149 -14.17 -3.26 -10.80
C PHE A 149 -14.60 -4.63 -10.27
N SER A 150 -14.49 -4.81 -8.96
CA SER A 150 -15.18 -5.89 -8.26
C SER A 150 -16.57 -5.43 -7.82
N ASN A 151 -17.38 -6.37 -7.33
CA ASN A 151 -18.64 -6.05 -6.65
C ASN A 151 -18.45 -5.79 -5.15
N PHE A 152 -17.21 -5.79 -4.65
CA PHE A 152 -16.89 -5.59 -3.25
C PHE A 152 -16.81 -4.10 -2.93
N GLU A 153 -17.82 -3.59 -2.22
CA GLU A 153 -17.86 -2.21 -1.76
C GLU A 153 -16.97 -2.04 -0.52
N VAL A 154 -16.17 -0.99 -0.53
CA VAL A 154 -15.41 -0.54 0.66
C VAL A 154 -16.38 0.27 1.51
N ASN A 155 -16.92 -0.35 2.55
CA ASN A 155 -17.88 0.22 3.47
C ASN A 155 -17.68 -0.36 4.88
N GLN A 156 -18.43 0.16 5.85
CA GLN A 156 -18.29 -0.24 7.25
C GLN A 156 -18.49 -1.74 7.48
N GLU A 157 -19.52 -2.32 6.90
CA GLU A 157 -19.85 -3.73 7.09
C GLU A 157 -18.77 -4.66 6.51
N ASN A 158 -18.33 -4.37 5.29
CA ASN A 158 -17.31 -5.17 4.61
C ASN A 158 -15.93 -5.02 5.25
N MET A 159 -15.58 -3.82 5.74
CA MET A 159 -14.35 -3.60 6.49
C MET A 159 -14.36 -4.39 7.81
N ALA A 160 -15.46 -4.33 8.56
CA ALA A 160 -15.61 -5.10 9.79
C ALA A 160 -15.52 -6.62 9.56
N TYR A 161 -16.04 -7.12 8.44
CA TYR A 161 -15.89 -8.51 8.05
C TYR A 161 -14.42 -8.88 7.81
N LEU A 162 -13.68 -8.09 7.04
CA LEU A 162 -12.28 -8.35 6.74
C LEU A 162 -11.34 -8.19 7.94
N GLU A 163 -11.68 -7.34 8.91
CA GLU A 163 -10.92 -7.18 10.16
C GLU A 163 -10.79 -8.48 10.97
N GLN A 164 -11.70 -9.41 10.77
CA GLN A 164 -11.63 -10.72 11.43
C GLN A 164 -10.48 -11.59 10.91
N TYR A 165 -9.96 -11.29 9.72
CA TYR A 165 -8.99 -12.10 8.99
C TYR A 165 -7.63 -11.43 8.80
N SER A 166 -7.49 -10.15 9.10
CA SER A 166 -6.26 -9.38 8.85
C SER A 166 -5.81 -8.58 10.05
N ASP A 167 -4.50 -8.32 10.10
CA ASP A 167 -3.86 -7.47 11.12
C ASP A 167 -3.99 -5.99 10.77
N GLU A 168 -3.88 -5.67 9.49
CA GLU A 168 -3.91 -4.30 8.97
C GLU A 168 -4.61 -4.21 7.62
N PHE A 169 -5.01 -2.99 7.26
CA PHE A 169 -5.41 -2.63 5.90
C PHE A 169 -4.42 -1.68 5.25
N LEU A 170 -4.28 -1.82 3.93
CA LEU A 170 -3.66 -0.84 3.04
C LEU A 170 -4.70 -0.41 2.01
N VAL A 171 -5.06 0.86 1.98
CA VAL A 171 -6.12 1.38 1.09
C VAL A 171 -5.52 2.36 0.10
N HIS A 172 -5.49 1.98 -1.18
CA HIS A 172 -5.06 2.85 -2.28
C HIS A 172 -6.26 3.54 -2.93
N ALA A 173 -6.24 4.88 -2.91
CA ALA A 173 -7.18 5.70 -3.68
C ALA A 173 -6.67 5.84 -5.11
N VAL A 174 -7.01 4.87 -5.97
CA VAL A 174 -6.42 4.72 -7.31
C VAL A 174 -6.67 5.93 -8.21
N ASP A 175 -7.81 6.59 -8.07
CA ASP A 175 -8.15 7.76 -8.89
C ASP A 175 -7.19 8.93 -8.76
N VAL A 176 -6.47 9.02 -7.65
CA VAL A 176 -5.48 10.08 -7.37
C VAL A 176 -4.04 9.56 -7.26
N GLU A 177 -3.83 8.25 -7.35
CA GLU A 177 -2.51 7.62 -7.21
C GLU A 177 -1.51 8.14 -8.25
N GLY A 178 -0.35 8.58 -7.79
CA GLY A 178 0.72 9.12 -8.63
C GLY A 178 0.44 10.49 -9.27
N LYS A 179 -0.75 11.06 -9.08
CA LYS A 179 -1.17 12.31 -9.76
C LYS A 179 -0.86 13.58 -8.98
N GLN A 180 -0.49 13.48 -7.71
CA GLN A 180 -0.23 14.62 -6.82
C GLN A 180 -1.37 15.67 -6.85
N ARG A 181 -2.61 15.22 -6.76
CA ARG A 181 -3.82 16.07 -6.81
C ARG A 181 -4.48 16.31 -5.46
N GLY A 182 -3.85 15.84 -4.39
CA GLY A 182 -4.42 15.86 -3.04
C GLY A 182 -5.10 14.54 -2.69
N ILE A 183 -5.44 14.40 -1.41
CA ILE A 183 -6.05 13.20 -0.85
C ILE A 183 -7.54 13.10 -1.21
N GLN A 184 -8.08 11.89 -1.19
CA GLN A 184 -9.53 11.64 -1.29
C GLN A 184 -10.19 11.83 0.07
N GLN A 185 -10.62 13.06 0.36
CA GLN A 185 -11.09 13.47 1.69
C GLN A 185 -12.27 12.65 2.21
N SER A 186 -13.26 12.38 1.36
CA SER A 186 -14.44 11.59 1.75
C SER A 186 -14.07 10.15 2.11
N LEU A 187 -13.15 9.54 1.36
CA LEU A 187 -12.65 8.20 1.67
C LEU A 187 -11.88 8.18 3.00
N VAL A 188 -11.00 9.16 3.23
CA VAL A 188 -10.22 9.28 4.47
C VAL A 188 -11.15 9.40 5.68
N SER A 189 -12.14 10.27 5.63
CA SER A 189 -13.11 10.46 6.72
C SER A 189 -13.91 9.18 6.98
N SER A 190 -14.37 8.52 5.93
CA SER A 190 -15.14 7.27 6.04
C SER A 190 -14.30 6.13 6.62
N LEU A 191 -13.06 5.96 6.16
CA LEU A 191 -12.15 4.95 6.70
C LEU A 191 -11.91 5.15 8.20
N ALA A 192 -11.71 6.41 8.63
CA ALA A 192 -11.49 6.72 10.04
C ALA A 192 -12.68 6.33 10.93
N GLU A 193 -13.90 6.37 10.41
CA GLU A 193 -15.10 5.91 11.10
C GLU A 193 -15.22 4.38 11.10
N TRP A 194 -14.87 3.74 9.99
CA TRP A 194 -15.16 2.31 9.76
C TRP A 194 -14.14 1.36 10.35
N VAL A 195 -12.86 1.75 10.39
CA VAL A 195 -11.77 0.81 10.74
C VAL A 195 -11.46 0.82 12.22
N HIS A 196 -11.11 -0.37 12.74
CA HIS A 196 -10.70 -0.58 14.13
C HIS A 196 -9.30 -1.17 14.25
N ILE A 197 -8.70 -1.58 13.12
CA ILE A 197 -7.32 -2.09 13.03
C ILE A 197 -6.42 -1.06 12.34
N PRO A 198 -5.10 -1.14 12.49
CA PRO A 198 -4.18 -0.26 11.79
C PRO A 198 -4.47 -0.21 10.30
N THR A 199 -4.60 0.99 9.77
CA THR A 199 -4.96 1.21 8.36
C THR A 199 -4.10 2.31 7.78
N THR A 200 -3.45 2.01 6.67
CA THR A 200 -2.64 2.95 5.90
C THR A 200 -3.37 3.38 4.65
N TYR A 201 -3.48 4.68 4.45
CA TYR A 201 -4.00 5.29 3.24
C TYR A 201 -2.86 5.63 2.27
N ALA A 202 -3.04 5.40 1.00
CA ALA A 202 -2.14 5.81 -0.07
C ALA A 202 -2.93 6.46 -1.22
N GLY A 203 -2.43 7.56 -1.75
CA GLY A 203 -2.97 8.21 -2.93
C GLY A 203 -3.06 9.74 -2.84
N GLY A 204 -2.35 10.42 -3.72
CA GLY A 204 -2.51 11.82 -4.06
C GLY A 204 -1.91 12.86 -3.12
N ALA A 205 -1.46 12.51 -1.93
CA ALA A 205 -0.81 13.46 -1.01
C ALA A 205 0.45 14.08 -1.65
N ARG A 206 0.62 15.39 -1.51
CA ARG A 206 1.65 16.17 -2.23
C ARG A 206 2.36 17.21 -1.37
N SER A 207 1.90 17.45 -0.14
CA SER A 207 2.42 18.52 0.70
C SER A 207 2.21 18.24 2.18
N ILE A 208 2.92 18.97 3.04
CA ILE A 208 2.66 18.96 4.49
C ILE A 208 1.25 19.44 4.80
N ALA A 209 0.70 20.37 4.05
CA ALA A 209 -0.70 20.81 4.21
C ALA A 209 -1.69 19.67 3.94
N ASP A 210 -1.42 18.81 2.96
CA ASP A 210 -2.23 17.60 2.74
C ASP A 210 -2.11 16.62 3.92
N MET A 211 -0.96 16.51 4.56
CA MET A 211 -0.76 15.70 5.77
C MET A 211 -1.54 16.27 6.97
N ASP A 212 -1.55 17.59 7.16
CA ASP A 212 -2.34 18.25 8.19
C ASP A 212 -3.84 17.98 7.99
N GLN A 213 -4.31 18.14 6.76
CA GLN A 213 -5.69 17.84 6.39
C GLN A 213 -6.04 16.36 6.62
N PHE A 214 -5.16 15.45 6.21
CA PHE A 214 -5.32 14.03 6.43
C PHE A 214 -5.41 13.69 7.92
N ARG A 215 -4.54 14.28 8.74
CA ARG A 215 -4.54 14.10 10.18
C ARG A 215 -5.84 14.60 10.82
N GLU A 216 -6.32 15.77 10.41
CA GLU A 216 -7.57 16.34 10.89
C GLU A 216 -8.76 15.44 10.53
N LEU A 217 -8.90 15.06 9.26
CA LEU A 217 -9.99 14.22 8.76
C LEU A 217 -10.01 12.82 9.38
N SER A 218 -8.85 12.25 9.64
CA SER A 218 -8.72 10.90 10.22
C SER A 218 -8.76 10.90 11.75
N GLY A 219 -8.71 12.07 12.40
CA GLY A 219 -8.55 12.16 13.84
C GLY A 219 -7.27 11.50 14.34
N GLY A 220 -6.25 11.38 13.48
CA GLY A 220 -4.98 10.71 13.78
C GLY A 220 -5.04 9.18 13.78
N LYS A 221 -6.16 8.57 13.43
CA LYS A 221 -6.35 7.12 13.45
C LYS A 221 -5.67 6.37 12.30
N LEU A 222 -5.49 7.03 11.14
CA LEU A 222 -4.94 6.41 9.96
C LEU A 222 -3.47 6.77 9.79
N ASP A 223 -2.72 5.88 9.18
CA ASP A 223 -1.37 6.11 8.69
C ASP A 223 -1.38 6.48 7.21
N ILE A 224 -0.30 7.09 6.73
CA ILE A 224 -0.22 7.58 5.35
C ILE A 224 1.03 7.08 4.63
N THR A 225 0.87 6.69 3.38
CA THR A 225 1.95 6.49 2.41
C THR A 225 1.98 7.65 1.43
N ILE A 226 3.17 8.18 1.16
CA ILE A 226 3.43 9.19 0.13
C ILE A 226 4.50 8.63 -0.81
N GLY A 227 4.24 8.64 -2.09
CA GLY A 227 5.15 8.13 -3.11
C GLY A 227 5.67 9.23 -4.03
N SER A 228 5.05 9.41 -5.19
CA SER A 228 5.52 10.29 -6.28
C SER A 228 5.80 11.74 -5.90
N ALA A 229 5.18 12.24 -4.84
CA ALA A 229 5.40 13.61 -4.38
C ALA A 229 6.77 13.80 -3.71
N LEU A 230 7.37 12.73 -3.16
CA LEU A 230 8.64 12.81 -2.45
C LEU A 230 9.81 13.10 -3.38
N ASP A 231 10.76 13.91 -2.91
CA ASP A 231 11.97 14.24 -3.64
C ASP A 231 12.85 13.02 -3.93
N ILE A 232 12.85 12.03 -3.03
CA ILE A 232 13.55 10.75 -3.24
C ILE A 232 12.99 9.94 -4.43
N PHE A 233 11.79 10.28 -4.90
CA PHE A 233 11.14 9.69 -6.07
C PHE A 233 10.88 10.72 -7.19
N GLY A 234 11.65 11.80 -7.22
CA GLY A 234 11.58 12.80 -8.28
C GLY A 234 10.51 13.88 -8.10
N GLY A 235 9.81 13.90 -6.98
CA GLY A 235 8.85 14.93 -6.61
C GLY A 235 9.50 16.15 -5.95
N ASN A 236 8.68 17.01 -5.36
CA ASN A 236 9.13 18.28 -4.75
C ASN A 236 8.95 18.32 -3.22
N LEU A 237 8.30 17.33 -2.63
CA LEU A 237 8.12 17.27 -1.19
C LEU A 237 9.34 16.63 -0.53
N PRO A 238 10.08 17.37 0.32
CA PRO A 238 11.26 16.81 0.96
C PRO A 238 10.92 15.62 1.87
N TYR A 239 11.55 14.49 1.62
CA TYR A 239 11.41 13.27 2.42
C TYR A 239 11.70 13.55 3.90
N ASP A 240 12.77 14.29 4.20
CA ASP A 240 13.16 14.60 5.57
C ASP A 240 12.08 15.40 6.34
N GLU A 241 11.34 16.27 5.66
CA GLU A 241 10.22 17.00 6.27
C GLU A 241 9.07 16.08 6.62
N VAL A 242 8.76 15.11 5.77
CA VAL A 242 7.72 14.10 6.01
C VAL A 242 8.09 13.21 7.19
N VAL A 243 9.34 12.76 7.25
CA VAL A 243 9.86 11.96 8.38
C VAL A 243 9.78 12.76 9.68
N ALA A 244 10.24 14.02 9.66
CA ALA A 244 10.17 14.90 10.83
C ALA A 244 8.72 15.13 11.28
N TYR A 245 7.79 15.33 10.34
CA TYR A 245 6.36 15.47 10.63
C TYR A 245 5.81 14.24 11.36
N SER A 246 6.11 13.07 10.85
CA SER A 246 5.69 11.79 11.44
C SER A 246 6.20 11.57 12.87
N LYS A 247 7.36 12.14 13.21
CA LYS A 247 8.00 11.99 14.53
C LYS A 247 7.58 13.04 15.56
N ARG A 248 6.83 14.08 15.17
CA ARG A 248 6.40 15.17 16.07
C ARG A 248 5.15 14.85 16.91
N GLN A 249 4.76 13.62 17.07
CA GLN A 249 3.54 13.20 17.75
C GLN A 249 3.76 12.96 19.23
#